data_6a7b25b467d348ba22d687a46c1f3d9f
#
_entry.id   6a7b25b467d348ba22d687a46c1f3d9f
#
_cell.length_a   1.000
_cell.length_b   1.000
_cell.length_c   1.000
_cell.angle_alpha   90.00
_cell.angle_beta   90.00
_cell.angle_gamma   90.00
#
_symmetry.space_group_name_H-M   'P 1'
#
loop_
_entity.id
_entity.type
_entity.pdbx_description
1 polymer ?
#
loop_
_entity_poly.entity_id
_entity_poly.type
_entity_poly.pdbx_seq_one_letter_code
_entity_poly.pdbx_strand_id
1 'polypeptide(L)'
;MSLLELIESKKEHLDRFSSENGVSGERLLLDSEALWIKRPKGKEMANLLATLKQVEGIEIKPTSFDFILIPENIKVDFSDLISLANGVKFLTFIELKSCNQKRVKTPDFKGFFFAITENEMRAAQLLGDRHKVILHNKKTGDKLVTSVHEIISRASSMNWQMSVNLGADKI
;
A
#
# COMPACT_ATOMS: atom_id res chain seq x y z
N MET A 1 -20.28 -24.84 16.29
CA MET A 1 -19.23 -23.92 15.83
C MET A 1 -18.79 -23.08 17.03
N SER A 2 -17.55 -23.25 17.45
CA SER A 2 -17.00 -22.43 18.55
C SER A 2 -16.75 -20.98 18.08
N LEU A 3 -16.59 -20.05 19.01
CA LEU A 3 -16.27 -18.67 18.69
C LEU A 3 -14.94 -18.55 17.92
N LEU A 4 -13.97 -19.41 18.25
CA LEU A 4 -12.67 -19.47 17.57
C LEU A 4 -12.82 -19.95 16.12
N GLU A 5 -13.57 -21.01 15.86
CA GLU A 5 -13.84 -21.48 14.49
C GLU A 5 -14.53 -20.43 13.64
N LEU A 6 -15.44 -19.65 14.24
CA LEU A 6 -16.10 -18.55 13.57
C LEU A 6 -15.13 -17.41 13.22
N ILE A 7 -14.20 -17.09 14.14
CA ILE A 7 -13.17 -16.06 13.92
C ILE A 7 -12.19 -16.49 12.83
N GLU A 8 -11.73 -17.73 12.85
CA GLU A 8 -10.82 -18.29 11.85
C GLU A 8 -11.47 -18.32 10.47
N SER A 9 -12.69 -18.82 10.36
CA SER A 9 -13.46 -18.83 9.11
C SER A 9 -13.64 -17.42 8.52
N LYS A 10 -13.94 -16.42 9.36
CA LYS A 10 -14.08 -15.03 8.92
C LYS A 10 -12.74 -14.44 8.51
N LYS A 11 -11.66 -14.77 9.22
CA LYS A 11 -10.31 -14.31 8.90
C LYS A 11 -9.85 -14.87 7.55
N GLU A 12 -9.97 -16.18 7.32
CA GLU A 12 -9.63 -16.79 6.04
C GLU A 12 -10.44 -16.21 4.88
N HIS A 13 -11.73 -15.95 5.09
CA HIS A 13 -12.59 -15.34 4.08
C HIS A 13 -12.17 -13.91 3.75
N LEU A 14 -11.84 -13.11 4.76
CA LEU A 14 -11.34 -11.75 4.59
C LEU A 14 -9.97 -11.70 3.91
N ASP A 15 -9.06 -12.62 4.27
CA ASP A 15 -7.73 -12.70 3.69
C ASP A 15 -7.79 -13.10 2.21
N ARG A 16 -8.60 -14.09 1.84
CA ARG A 16 -8.83 -14.46 0.43
C ARG A 16 -9.46 -13.33 -0.36
N PHE A 17 -10.50 -12.72 0.17
CA PHE A 17 -11.20 -11.62 -0.49
C PHE A 17 -10.31 -10.39 -0.67
N SER A 18 -9.49 -10.08 0.32
CA SER A 18 -8.51 -9.00 0.27
C SER A 18 -7.42 -9.27 -0.78
N SER A 19 -6.87 -10.49 -0.79
CA SER A 19 -5.83 -10.90 -1.74
C SER A 19 -6.31 -10.87 -3.20
N GLU A 20 -7.46 -11.49 -3.48
CA GLU A 20 -8.04 -11.53 -4.84
C GLU A 20 -8.40 -10.12 -5.34
N ASN A 21 -8.98 -9.30 -4.49
CA ASN A 21 -9.35 -7.93 -4.83
C ASN A 21 -8.12 -7.03 -5.02
N GLY A 22 -7.08 -7.21 -4.21
CA GLY A 22 -5.82 -6.48 -4.33
C GLY A 22 -5.14 -6.73 -5.68
N VAL A 23 -4.89 -7.99 -6.03
CA VAL A 23 -4.23 -8.37 -7.29
C VAL A 23 -4.99 -7.86 -8.52
N SER A 24 -6.32 -8.02 -8.54
CA SER A 24 -7.14 -7.52 -9.65
C SER A 24 -7.13 -5.99 -9.76
N GLY A 25 -7.17 -5.29 -8.61
CA GLY A 25 -7.10 -3.83 -8.57
C GLY A 25 -5.75 -3.29 -9.05
N GLU A 26 -4.66 -3.91 -8.60
CA GLU A 26 -3.31 -3.59 -9.05
C GLU A 26 -3.16 -3.72 -10.57
N ARG A 27 -3.69 -4.80 -11.16
CA ARG A 27 -3.61 -5.05 -12.60
C ARG A 27 -4.33 -3.99 -13.42
N LEU A 28 -5.56 -3.64 -13.02
CA LEU A 28 -6.33 -2.58 -13.68
C LEU A 28 -5.63 -1.22 -13.60
N LEU A 29 -4.93 -0.96 -12.52
CA LEU A 29 -4.22 0.30 -12.33
C LEU A 29 -3.00 0.40 -13.26
N LEU A 30 -2.20 -0.66 -13.36
CA LEU A 30 -1.05 -0.71 -14.27
C LEU A 30 -1.45 -0.51 -15.72
N ASP A 31 -2.57 -1.09 -16.13
CA ASP A 31 -3.08 -0.96 -17.50
C ASP A 31 -3.53 0.48 -17.85
N SER A 32 -3.88 1.27 -16.83
CA SER A 32 -4.41 2.62 -17.00
C SER A 32 -3.40 3.76 -16.78
N GLU A 33 -2.26 3.49 -16.14
CA GLU A 33 -1.30 4.52 -15.69
C GLU A 33 0.13 4.13 -16.11
N ALA A 34 0.51 4.56 -17.29
CA ALA A 34 1.79 4.17 -17.92
C ALA A 34 3.06 4.60 -17.15
N LEU A 35 2.94 5.60 -16.27
CA LEU A 35 4.07 6.11 -15.47
C LEU A 35 4.30 5.35 -14.15
N TRP A 36 3.42 4.42 -13.82
CA TRP A 36 3.52 3.67 -12.58
C TRP A 36 4.21 2.34 -12.81
N ILE A 37 5.14 2.03 -11.96
CA ILE A 37 5.77 0.72 -11.92
C ILE A 37 5.34 -0.05 -10.68
N LYS A 38 5.16 -1.35 -10.84
CA LYS A 38 4.93 -2.23 -9.71
C LYS A 38 6.15 -2.24 -8.80
N ARG A 39 5.90 -2.33 -7.51
CA ARG A 39 6.94 -2.49 -6.48
C ARG A 39 8.03 -3.48 -6.91
N PRO A 40 9.31 -3.09 -6.88
CA PRO A 40 10.43 -3.99 -7.19
C PRO A 40 10.46 -5.21 -6.27
N LYS A 41 11.18 -6.24 -6.67
CA LYS A 41 11.34 -7.47 -5.88
C LYS A 41 12.81 -7.83 -5.74
N GLY A 42 13.09 -8.73 -4.77
CA GLY A 42 14.43 -9.28 -4.59
C GLY A 42 15.50 -8.22 -4.41
N LYS A 43 16.58 -8.30 -5.21
CA LYS A 43 17.75 -7.41 -5.12
C LYS A 43 17.38 -5.94 -5.39
N GLU A 44 16.52 -5.66 -6.35
CA GLU A 44 16.11 -4.28 -6.67
C GLU A 44 15.35 -3.63 -5.51
N MET A 45 14.50 -4.36 -4.79
CA MET A 45 13.85 -3.90 -3.57
C MET A 45 14.88 -3.63 -2.47
N ALA A 46 15.83 -4.54 -2.27
CA ALA A 46 16.88 -4.35 -1.28
C ALA A 46 17.73 -3.10 -1.58
N ASN A 47 18.09 -2.89 -2.85
CA ASN A 47 18.80 -1.69 -3.30
C ASN A 47 18.00 -0.41 -3.02
N LEU A 48 16.70 -0.40 -3.36
CA LEU A 48 15.82 0.75 -3.12
C LEU A 48 15.77 1.13 -1.64
N LEU A 49 15.52 0.15 -0.76
CA LEU A 49 15.40 0.40 0.67
C LEU A 49 16.72 0.82 1.30
N ALA A 50 17.84 0.20 0.87
CA ALA A 50 19.18 0.60 1.30
C ALA A 50 19.52 2.03 0.87
N THR A 51 19.19 2.40 -0.37
CA THR A 51 19.42 3.75 -0.89
C THR A 51 18.56 4.79 -0.18
N LEU A 52 17.26 4.53 0.07
CA LEU A 52 16.39 5.39 0.89
C LEU A 52 17.02 5.66 2.26
N LYS A 53 17.48 4.60 2.92
CA LYS A 53 18.11 4.72 4.24
C LYS A 53 19.43 5.51 4.17
N GLN A 54 20.27 5.26 3.18
CA GLN A 54 21.59 5.89 3.05
C GLN A 54 21.48 7.36 2.64
N VAL A 55 20.61 7.70 1.70
CA VAL A 55 20.52 9.05 1.11
C VAL A 55 19.63 9.98 1.92
N GLU A 56 18.53 9.46 2.48
CA GLU A 56 17.50 10.28 3.12
C GLU A 56 17.26 9.92 4.60
N GLY A 57 17.91 8.88 5.11
CA GLY A 57 17.67 8.40 6.49
C GLY A 57 16.30 7.73 6.68
N ILE A 58 15.60 7.42 5.59
CA ILE A 58 14.24 6.87 5.62
C ILE A 58 14.30 5.35 5.62
N GLU A 59 13.72 4.74 6.65
CA GLU A 59 13.64 3.28 6.78
C GLU A 59 12.19 2.81 6.79
N ILE A 60 11.76 2.21 5.69
CA ILE A 60 10.41 1.65 5.50
C ILE A 60 10.48 0.15 5.20
N LYS A 61 9.35 -0.53 5.32
CA LYS A 61 9.22 -1.96 5.00
C LYS A 61 8.82 -2.17 3.53
N PRO A 62 9.22 -3.29 2.90
CA PRO A 62 8.80 -3.62 1.52
C PRO A 62 7.30 -3.67 1.31
N THR A 63 6.54 -3.94 2.39
CA THR A 63 5.07 -4.08 2.38
C THR A 63 4.33 -2.77 2.60
N SER A 64 5.03 -1.63 2.61
CA SER A 64 4.44 -0.32 2.87
C SER A 64 3.86 0.38 1.64
N PHE A 65 4.01 -0.22 0.47
CA PHE A 65 3.52 0.33 -0.80
C PHE A 65 3.39 -0.78 -1.86
N ASP A 66 2.58 -0.55 -2.87
CA ASP A 66 2.33 -1.48 -3.99
C ASP A 66 2.99 -1.03 -5.29
N PHE A 67 3.08 0.29 -5.50
CA PHE A 67 3.61 0.90 -6.72
C PHE A 67 4.56 2.05 -6.40
N ILE A 68 5.36 2.39 -7.41
CA ILE A 68 6.19 3.59 -7.43
C ILE A 68 5.83 4.40 -8.66
N LEU A 69 5.55 5.69 -8.46
CA LEU A 69 5.44 6.66 -9.53
C LEU A 69 6.79 7.31 -9.74
N ILE A 70 7.30 7.23 -10.97
CA ILE A 70 8.53 7.89 -11.42
C ILE A 70 8.14 9.08 -12.29
N PRO A 71 8.56 10.32 -11.99
CA PRO A 71 8.32 11.46 -12.87
C PRO A 71 8.92 11.24 -14.26
N GLU A 72 8.27 11.71 -15.32
CA GLU A 72 8.69 11.49 -16.73
C GLU A 72 10.11 11.94 -17.04
N ASN A 73 10.58 13.00 -16.38
CA ASN A 73 11.91 13.56 -16.57
C ASN A 73 13.00 12.85 -15.74
N ILE A 74 12.64 11.85 -14.94
CA ILE A 74 13.56 11.11 -14.07
C ILE A 74 13.69 9.68 -14.60
N LYS A 75 14.94 9.25 -14.79
CA LYS A 75 15.25 7.85 -15.10
C LYS A 75 15.88 7.20 -13.88
N VAL A 76 15.32 6.07 -13.48
CA VAL A 76 15.81 5.29 -12.34
C VAL A 76 15.96 3.84 -12.75
N ASP A 77 17.17 3.32 -12.54
CA ASP A 77 17.45 1.88 -12.65
C ASP A 77 17.66 1.31 -11.23
N PHE A 78 16.76 0.43 -10.83
CA PHE A 78 16.77 -0.18 -9.49
C PHE A 78 17.90 -1.20 -9.30
N SER A 79 18.57 -1.60 -10.37
CA SER A 79 19.77 -2.45 -10.31
C SER A 79 21.05 -1.65 -10.15
N ASP A 80 21.04 -0.35 -10.50
CA ASP A 80 22.16 0.57 -10.40
C ASP A 80 22.02 1.52 -9.20
N LEU A 81 22.90 1.37 -8.22
CA LEU A 81 22.90 2.17 -6.99
C LEU A 81 23.15 3.65 -7.23
N ILE A 82 23.92 4.02 -8.24
CA ILE A 82 24.18 5.43 -8.58
C ILE A 82 22.91 6.06 -9.17
N SER A 83 22.27 5.37 -10.11
CA SER A 83 20.99 5.79 -10.67
C SER A 83 19.92 5.96 -9.58
N LEU A 84 19.83 4.99 -8.68
CA LEU A 84 18.93 5.06 -7.52
C LEU A 84 19.23 6.25 -6.60
N ALA A 85 20.50 6.45 -6.22
CA ALA A 85 20.90 7.54 -5.33
C ALA A 85 20.52 8.92 -5.89
N ASN A 86 20.61 9.09 -7.21
CA ASN A 86 20.24 10.32 -7.89
C ASN A 86 18.71 10.51 -8.02
N GLY A 87 17.96 9.41 -8.13
CA GLY A 87 16.52 9.44 -8.44
C GLY A 87 15.61 9.23 -7.25
N VAL A 88 16.05 8.58 -6.17
CA VAL A 88 15.20 8.10 -5.07
C VAL A 88 14.35 9.18 -4.42
N LYS A 89 14.87 10.39 -4.29
CA LYS A 89 14.16 11.53 -3.70
C LYS A 89 12.97 12.04 -4.51
N PHE A 90 12.87 11.66 -5.77
CA PHE A 90 11.77 12.06 -6.65
C PHE A 90 10.67 10.99 -6.76
N LEU A 91 10.89 9.81 -6.19
CA LEU A 91 9.94 8.71 -6.23
C LEU A 91 8.73 8.97 -5.33
N THR A 92 7.54 8.69 -5.83
CA THR A 92 6.32 8.66 -5.02
C THR A 92 5.90 7.21 -4.80
N PHE A 93 5.66 6.85 -3.55
CA PHE A 93 5.29 5.50 -3.11
C PHE A 93 3.78 5.43 -2.96
N ILE A 94 3.15 4.42 -3.55
CA ILE A 94 1.70 4.35 -3.66
C ILE A 94 1.20 3.04 -3.07
N GLU A 95 0.29 3.16 -2.12
CA GLU A 95 -0.50 2.06 -1.58
C GLU A 95 -1.86 2.03 -2.26
N LEU A 96 -2.30 0.85 -2.71
CA LEU A 96 -3.58 0.67 -3.37
C LEU A 96 -4.59 -0.04 -2.48
N LYS A 97 -5.71 0.63 -2.20
CA LYS A 97 -6.85 0.04 -1.52
C LYS A 97 -8.01 -0.12 -2.49
N SER A 98 -8.41 -1.35 -2.75
CA SER A 98 -9.49 -1.65 -3.71
C SER A 98 -10.75 -2.17 -3.03
N CYS A 99 -11.90 -1.81 -3.59
CA CYS A 99 -13.17 -2.44 -3.25
C CYS A 99 -13.96 -2.81 -4.52
N ASN A 100 -15.01 -3.59 -4.33
CA ASN A 100 -15.95 -3.98 -5.38
C ASN A 100 -17.38 -3.78 -4.90
N GLN A 101 -17.74 -2.55 -4.51
CA GLN A 101 -19.01 -2.27 -3.82
C GLN A 101 -19.75 -1.09 -4.46
N LYS A 102 -21.01 -1.31 -4.83
CA LYS A 102 -21.90 -0.24 -5.34
C LYS A 102 -22.23 0.83 -4.29
N ARG A 103 -22.14 0.49 -3.00
CA ARG A 103 -22.51 1.41 -1.90
C ARG A 103 -21.46 2.50 -1.63
N VAL A 104 -20.25 2.33 -2.12
CA VAL A 104 -19.19 3.34 -2.00
C VAL A 104 -19.55 4.50 -2.92
N LYS A 105 -19.72 5.68 -2.34
CA LYS A 105 -20.15 6.88 -3.05
C LYS A 105 -18.97 7.73 -3.46
N THR A 106 -18.97 8.14 -4.70
CA THR A 106 -18.00 9.09 -5.26
C THR A 106 -18.57 10.52 -5.21
N PRO A 107 -17.71 11.55 -5.21
CA PRO A 107 -16.25 11.49 -5.38
C PRO A 107 -15.46 11.18 -4.08
N ASP A 108 -16.08 11.21 -2.92
CA ASP A 108 -15.42 11.19 -1.61
C ASP A 108 -15.17 9.79 -1.03
N PHE A 109 -15.58 8.75 -1.73
CA PHE A 109 -15.47 7.34 -1.30
C PHE A 109 -16.14 7.05 0.05
N LYS A 110 -17.21 7.76 0.37
CA LYS A 110 -17.99 7.54 1.58
C LYS A 110 -18.52 6.09 1.65
N GLY A 111 -18.30 5.44 2.79
CA GLY A 111 -18.68 4.06 3.03
C GLY A 111 -17.64 3.03 2.58
N PHE A 112 -16.48 3.46 2.11
CA PHE A 112 -15.36 2.56 1.84
C PHE A 112 -14.68 2.16 3.15
N PHE A 113 -14.64 0.85 3.41
CA PHE A 113 -13.97 0.27 4.57
C PHE A 113 -12.73 -0.50 4.12
N PHE A 114 -11.58 -0.22 4.71
CA PHE A 114 -10.29 -0.87 4.43
C PHE A 114 -9.37 -0.80 5.65
N ALA A 115 -8.32 -1.62 5.63
CA ALA A 115 -7.31 -1.61 6.67
C ALA A 115 -6.08 -0.79 6.22
N ILE A 116 -5.50 -0.06 7.16
CA ILE A 116 -4.17 0.54 7.04
C ILE A 116 -3.28 -0.17 8.06
N THR A 117 -2.16 -0.70 7.60
CA THR A 117 -1.18 -1.37 8.47
C THR A 117 -0.25 -0.37 9.16
N GLU A 118 0.39 -0.80 10.23
CA GLU A 118 1.42 0.00 10.91
C GLU A 118 2.56 0.38 9.96
N ASN A 119 2.97 -0.54 9.09
CA ASN A 119 4.04 -0.28 8.11
C ASN A 119 3.66 0.82 7.11
N GLU A 120 2.42 0.83 6.64
CA GLU A 120 1.89 1.86 5.74
C GLU A 120 1.79 3.23 6.45
N MET A 121 1.31 3.26 7.70
CA MET A 121 1.27 4.47 8.51
C MET A 121 2.67 5.04 8.75
N ARG A 122 3.63 4.18 9.10
CA ARG A 122 5.02 4.58 9.31
C ARG A 122 5.65 5.11 8.02
N ALA A 123 5.43 4.45 6.89
CA ALA A 123 5.92 4.93 5.59
C ALA A 123 5.32 6.29 5.22
N ALA A 124 4.01 6.47 5.43
CA ALA A 124 3.35 7.75 5.19
C ALA A 124 3.93 8.88 6.07
N GLN A 125 4.25 8.59 7.32
CA GLN A 125 4.87 9.55 8.23
C GLN A 125 6.29 9.95 7.77
N LEU A 126 7.10 8.97 7.35
CA LEU A 126 8.50 9.20 6.98
C LEU A 126 8.66 9.82 5.58
N LEU A 127 7.81 9.42 4.63
CA LEU A 127 7.87 9.88 3.24
C LEU A 127 7.04 11.17 3.00
N GLY A 128 6.13 11.50 3.91
CA GLY A 128 5.28 12.69 3.79
C GLY A 128 4.48 12.69 2.49
N ASP A 129 4.56 13.78 1.72
CA ASP A 129 3.83 13.93 0.45
C ASP A 129 4.19 12.91 -0.63
N ARG A 130 5.29 12.21 -0.47
CA ARG A 130 5.72 11.14 -1.38
C ARG A 130 5.10 9.79 -1.07
N HIS A 131 4.25 9.67 -0.06
CA HIS A 131 3.42 8.50 0.17
C HIS A 131 1.97 8.84 -0.14
N LYS A 132 1.38 8.14 -1.10
CA LYS A 132 -0.03 8.32 -1.49
C LYS A 132 -0.78 7.02 -1.33
N VAL A 133 -2.06 7.15 -1.04
CA VAL A 133 -3.01 6.04 -1.04
C VAL A 133 -3.98 6.26 -2.19
N ILE A 134 -4.23 5.22 -2.97
CA ILE A 134 -5.25 5.24 -3.99
C ILE A 134 -6.40 4.35 -3.56
N LEU A 135 -7.56 4.96 -3.42
CA LEU A 135 -8.80 4.24 -3.24
C LEU A 135 -9.38 3.95 -4.63
N HIS A 136 -9.66 2.68 -4.92
CA HIS A 136 -10.17 2.25 -6.22
C HIS A 136 -11.42 1.39 -6.05
N ASN A 137 -12.52 1.82 -6.62
CA ASN A 137 -13.73 1.00 -6.73
C ASN A 137 -13.75 0.29 -8.09
N LYS A 138 -13.40 -1.00 -8.08
CA LYS A 138 -13.34 -1.80 -9.31
C LYS A 138 -14.68 -1.95 -10.02
N LYS A 139 -15.80 -1.77 -9.29
CA LYS A 139 -17.14 -1.91 -9.86
C LYS A 139 -17.56 -0.71 -10.69
N THR A 140 -17.15 0.48 -10.29
CA THR A 140 -17.47 1.75 -10.96
C THR A 140 -16.33 2.31 -11.78
N GLY A 141 -15.10 1.81 -11.54
CA GLY A 141 -13.88 2.34 -12.13
C GLY A 141 -13.36 3.62 -11.46
N ASP A 142 -14.08 4.11 -10.44
CA ASP A 142 -13.70 5.36 -9.75
C ASP A 142 -12.41 5.20 -8.95
N LYS A 143 -11.61 6.25 -8.95
CA LYS A 143 -10.36 6.35 -8.20
C LYS A 143 -10.31 7.66 -7.42
N LEU A 144 -9.71 7.60 -6.23
CA LEU A 144 -9.38 8.78 -5.42
C LEU A 144 -7.94 8.67 -4.94
N VAL A 145 -7.11 9.63 -5.33
CA VAL A 145 -5.75 9.78 -4.79
C VAL A 145 -5.84 10.61 -3.52
N THR A 146 -5.30 10.08 -2.44
CA THR A 146 -5.36 10.70 -1.11
C THR A 146 -4.08 10.39 -0.33
N SER A 147 -4.02 10.77 0.93
CA SER A 147 -2.94 10.44 1.86
C SER A 147 -3.49 9.75 3.11
N VAL A 148 -2.62 9.07 3.86
CA VAL A 148 -3.01 8.49 5.16
C VAL A 148 -3.54 9.57 6.10
N HIS A 149 -2.93 10.76 6.09
CA HIS A 149 -3.36 11.88 6.91
C HIS A 149 -4.80 12.34 6.57
N GLU A 150 -5.11 12.51 5.28
CA GLU A 150 -6.46 12.87 4.83
C GLU A 150 -7.49 11.78 5.17
N ILE A 151 -7.12 10.50 5.00
CA ILE A 151 -7.96 9.36 5.36
C ILE A 151 -8.32 9.43 6.84
N ILE A 152 -7.33 9.59 7.73
CA ILE A 152 -7.54 9.67 9.18
C ILE A 152 -8.42 10.87 9.53
N SER A 153 -8.19 12.04 8.94
CA SER A 153 -8.99 13.24 9.20
C SER A 153 -10.46 13.11 8.79
N ARG A 154 -10.76 12.25 7.81
CA ARG A 154 -12.11 12.01 7.28
C ARG A 154 -12.77 10.74 7.83
N ALA A 155 -12.06 9.96 8.63
CA ALA A 155 -12.58 8.70 9.17
C ALA A 155 -13.76 8.95 10.11
N SER A 156 -14.91 8.34 9.81
CA SER A 156 -16.10 8.38 10.69
C SER A 156 -16.01 7.37 11.83
N SER A 157 -15.21 6.32 11.67
CA SER A 157 -14.90 5.32 12.69
C SER A 157 -13.55 4.69 12.41
N MET A 158 -12.84 4.33 13.46
CA MET A 158 -11.58 3.60 13.40
C MET A 158 -11.59 2.49 14.44
N ASN A 159 -11.15 1.29 14.04
CA ASN A 159 -10.95 0.16 14.94
C ASN A 159 -9.50 -0.26 14.91
N TRP A 160 -8.92 -0.46 16.08
CA TRP A 160 -7.58 -1.01 16.20
C TRP A 160 -7.64 -2.54 16.14
N GLN A 161 -6.78 -3.13 15.32
CA GLN A 161 -6.62 -4.58 15.24
C GLN A 161 -5.19 -4.93 15.64
N MET A 162 -5.05 -5.81 16.64
CA MET A 162 -3.78 -6.37 17.04
C MET A 162 -3.61 -7.74 16.40
N SER A 163 -2.53 -7.93 15.65
CA SER A 163 -2.10 -9.24 15.16
C SER A 163 -1.00 -9.77 16.05
N VAL A 164 -1.22 -10.93 16.65
CA VAL A 164 -0.24 -11.59 17.53
C VAL A 164 0.26 -12.84 16.85
N ASN A 165 1.57 -12.97 16.74
CA ASN A 165 2.22 -14.22 16.31
C ASN A 165 2.87 -14.85 17.54
N LEU A 166 2.36 -15.99 17.97
CA LEU A 166 2.94 -16.76 19.07
C LEU A 166 4.09 -17.61 18.52
N GLY A 167 5.29 -17.35 19.01
CA GLY A 167 6.43 -18.24 18.78
C GLY A 167 6.24 -19.59 19.49
N ALA A 168 6.83 -20.68 18.95
CA ALA A 168 6.91 -21.91 19.69
C ALA A 168 7.78 -21.72 20.95
N ASP A 169 7.27 -22.15 22.11
CA ASP A 169 8.08 -22.21 23.31
C ASP A 169 9.28 -23.13 23.04
N LYS A 170 10.47 -22.60 23.26
CA LYS A 170 11.64 -23.45 23.34
C LYS A 170 11.56 -24.18 24.67
N ILE A 171 11.05 -25.41 24.64
CA ILE A 171 11.14 -26.36 25.74
C ILE A 171 12.60 -26.79 25.89
#